data_be74bd132ec953a91abf4ec409887b1a
#
_entry.id   be74bd132ec953a91abf4ec409887b1a
#
_cell.length_a   1.000
_cell.length_b   1.000
_cell.length_c   1.000
_cell.angle_alpha   90.00
_cell.angle_beta   90.00
_cell.angle_gamma   90.00
#
_symmetry.space_group_name_H-M   'P 1'
#
loop_
_entity.id
_entity.type
_entity.pdbx_description
1 polymer ?
#
loop_
_entity_poly.entity_id
_entity_poly.type
_entity_poly.pdbx_seq_one_letter_code
_entity_poly.pdbx_strand_id
1 'polypeptide(L)'
;ACHSKNIEQDPDVLDTWFSSALWPFSTLGWPDKTADLDYFYPTDVLVTGYDIIFFWVARMIFSACEQTHSIPFHTVLIHGIIRDPQGKKMSKSAGNGVDPVEIIEKYGADALRFNIITGNSPGNDTRFYVERCEAMRNFANKLWNASRFVMMNLTVTDTKLPEKLELPDRWVLSKLNTLTGEVRENLDKYELGIAAQKIYDFIWDTFCDWYIELAKSRLNGADAAAKEGAERVLLFTLTQILKLLHPFMPYITEEIYQALPHKSEALIIAPFPKYDEALSFPEDERSFELVMDAIRAIRSRRADMGVPPSRKARTIVCTAERDTFLAGAPYFERLAGASEVVVEDPGFAESAGMVTVTTPAARILMPMARKMPNCSARDWMERIQ
;
A
#
# COMPACT_ATOMS: atom_id res chain seq x y z
N ALA A 1 37.43 42.17 -23.47
CA ALA A 1 36.79 42.48 -24.76
C ALA A 1 37.57 43.58 -25.50
N CYS A 2 37.72 43.43 -26.83
CA CYS A 2 38.56 44.32 -27.61
C CYS A 2 37.96 45.71 -27.87
N HIS A 3 36.75 46.00 -27.39
CA HIS A 3 35.95 47.22 -27.58
C HIS A 3 35.70 47.57 -29.05
N SER A 4 35.87 46.62 -30.00
CA SER A 4 35.52 46.78 -31.39
C SER A 4 34.06 47.10 -31.58
N LYS A 5 33.74 48.01 -32.53
CA LYS A 5 32.40 48.26 -33.02
C LYS A 5 32.03 47.40 -34.24
N ASN A 6 33.05 46.71 -34.85
CA ASN A 6 32.86 45.79 -35.94
C ASN A 6 32.42 44.43 -35.36
N ILE A 7 31.17 44.33 -35.09
CA ILE A 7 30.52 43.06 -34.65
C ILE A 7 29.55 42.61 -35.69
N GLU A 8 29.49 41.31 -35.92
CA GLU A 8 28.56 40.66 -36.78
C GLU A 8 27.79 39.63 -35.97
N GLN A 9 26.48 39.55 -36.17
CA GLN A 9 25.64 38.57 -35.49
C GLN A 9 25.96 37.18 -36.08
N ASP A 10 26.23 36.22 -35.18
CA ASP A 10 26.40 34.84 -35.57
C ASP A 10 25.09 34.31 -36.19
N PRO A 11 25.09 33.68 -37.38
CA PRO A 11 23.89 33.16 -38.02
C PRO A 11 23.32 31.91 -37.32
N ASP A 12 24.13 31.23 -36.49
CA ASP A 12 23.72 30.07 -35.72
C ASP A 12 22.99 30.48 -34.42
N VAL A 13 22.24 29.53 -33.86
CA VAL A 13 21.58 29.64 -32.54
C VAL A 13 22.42 28.91 -31.49
N LEU A 14 22.23 29.32 -30.23
CA LEU A 14 22.85 28.60 -29.12
C LEU A 14 22.30 27.19 -29.03
N ASP A 15 23.13 26.27 -28.52
CA ASP A 15 22.75 24.89 -28.22
C ASP A 15 21.56 24.86 -27.25
N THR A 16 20.61 23.96 -27.46
CA THR A 16 19.45 23.72 -26.59
C THR A 16 19.85 23.56 -25.14
N TRP A 17 20.99 22.91 -24.86
CA TRP A 17 21.50 22.73 -23.51
C TRP A 17 21.91 24.03 -22.81
N PHE A 18 22.16 25.11 -23.55
CA PHE A 18 22.44 26.41 -22.97
C PHE A 18 21.22 26.95 -22.21
N SER A 19 20.07 27.05 -22.88
CA SER A 19 18.83 27.52 -22.24
C SER A 19 18.31 26.54 -21.18
N SER A 20 18.47 25.23 -21.43
CA SER A 20 18.12 24.18 -20.45
C SER A 20 18.93 24.32 -19.15
N ALA A 21 20.17 24.81 -19.22
CA ALA A 21 21.02 25.04 -18.06
C ALA A 21 20.54 26.21 -17.18
N LEU A 22 19.79 27.14 -17.73
CA LEU A 22 19.25 28.31 -17.02
C LEU A 22 17.92 28.00 -16.29
N TRP A 23 17.31 26.84 -16.58
CA TRP A 23 15.96 26.49 -16.16
C TRP A 23 15.69 26.70 -14.65
N PRO A 24 16.58 26.33 -13.69
CA PRO A 24 16.29 26.44 -12.26
C PRO A 24 15.97 27.85 -11.76
N PHE A 25 16.45 28.87 -12.46
CA PHE A 25 16.31 30.28 -12.05
C PHE A 25 15.65 31.14 -13.13
N SER A 26 15.80 30.87 -14.42
CA SER A 26 15.18 31.65 -15.47
C SER A 26 13.66 31.56 -15.49
N THR A 27 13.10 30.38 -15.15
CA THR A 27 11.64 30.19 -15.08
C THR A 27 11.00 30.93 -13.89
N LEU A 28 11.81 31.34 -12.91
CA LEU A 28 11.39 32.11 -11.75
C LEU A 28 11.56 33.61 -11.91
N GLY A 29 11.92 34.04 -13.14
CA GLY A 29 11.98 35.45 -13.53
C GLY A 29 13.38 36.06 -13.56
N TRP A 30 14.45 35.28 -13.27
CA TRP A 30 15.82 35.81 -13.43
C TRP A 30 16.04 36.38 -14.86
N PRO A 31 16.73 37.52 -15.06
CA PRO A 31 17.61 38.23 -14.11
C PRO A 31 16.89 39.24 -13.17
N ASP A 32 15.58 39.37 -13.26
CA ASP A 32 14.83 40.24 -12.38
C ASP A 32 14.72 39.66 -10.97
N LYS A 33 14.61 40.51 -9.95
CA LYS A 33 14.29 40.09 -8.59
C LYS A 33 12.79 39.94 -8.45
N THR A 34 12.33 38.68 -8.45
CA THR A 34 10.92 38.34 -8.29
C THR A 34 10.67 37.67 -6.95
N ALA A 35 9.42 37.75 -6.46
CA ALA A 35 9.00 37.03 -5.26
C ALA A 35 9.14 35.50 -5.40
N ASP A 36 8.90 34.97 -6.62
CA ASP A 36 9.05 33.54 -6.90
C ASP A 36 10.51 33.10 -6.84
N LEU A 37 11.44 33.91 -7.37
CA LEU A 37 12.87 33.64 -7.28
C LEU A 37 13.36 33.65 -5.82
N ASP A 38 12.92 34.63 -5.04
CA ASP A 38 13.31 34.73 -3.63
C ASP A 38 12.75 33.58 -2.77
N TYR A 39 11.58 33.01 -3.15
CA TYR A 39 10.92 31.95 -2.41
C TYR A 39 11.35 30.54 -2.83
N PHE A 40 11.44 30.27 -4.13
CA PHE A 40 11.66 28.92 -4.66
C PHE A 40 13.10 28.59 -5.02
N TYR A 41 14.01 29.56 -5.04
CA TYR A 41 15.40 29.34 -5.40
C TYR A 41 16.34 29.59 -4.20
N PRO A 42 17.34 28.69 -3.91
CA PRO A 42 17.55 27.38 -4.56
C PRO A 42 16.42 26.39 -4.29
N THR A 43 16.22 25.45 -5.23
CA THR A 43 15.20 24.41 -5.06
C THR A 43 15.72 23.27 -4.15
N ASP A 44 14.82 22.48 -3.57
CA ASP A 44 15.22 21.39 -2.67
C ASP A 44 15.74 20.18 -3.44
N VAL A 45 14.94 19.67 -4.41
CA VAL A 45 15.21 18.42 -5.11
C VAL A 45 15.03 18.57 -6.61
N LEU A 46 16.09 18.20 -7.36
CA LEU A 46 16.01 17.97 -8.80
C LEU A 46 15.84 16.46 -9.06
N VAL A 47 14.82 16.06 -9.81
CA VAL A 47 14.58 14.66 -10.21
C VAL A 47 14.95 14.49 -11.68
N THR A 48 15.84 13.52 -11.98
CA THR A 48 16.35 13.31 -13.35
C THR A 48 16.80 11.87 -13.60
N GLY A 49 16.87 11.49 -14.87
CA GLY A 49 17.53 10.27 -15.29
C GLY A 49 19.06 10.39 -15.23
N TYR A 50 19.76 9.28 -15.06
CA TYR A 50 21.22 9.25 -15.01
C TYR A 50 21.88 9.62 -16.35
N ASP A 51 21.17 9.43 -17.46
CA ASP A 51 21.70 9.63 -18.82
C ASP A 51 21.91 11.09 -19.21
N ILE A 52 21.33 12.03 -18.47
CA ILE A 52 21.48 13.48 -18.72
C ILE A 52 22.17 14.23 -17.56
N ILE A 53 22.83 13.54 -16.65
CA ILE A 53 23.59 14.18 -15.55
C ILE A 53 24.64 15.13 -16.14
N PHE A 54 25.42 14.70 -17.11
CA PHE A 54 26.49 15.51 -17.69
C PHE A 54 25.95 16.66 -18.53
N PHE A 55 24.97 16.40 -19.40
CA PHE A 55 24.48 17.42 -20.33
C PHE A 55 23.53 18.42 -19.68
N TRP A 56 22.81 18.03 -18.64
CA TRP A 56 21.80 18.90 -18.04
C TRP A 56 22.17 19.31 -16.59
N VAL A 57 22.35 18.34 -15.69
CA VAL A 57 22.57 18.62 -14.27
C VAL A 57 23.84 19.42 -14.04
N ALA A 58 24.98 18.97 -14.60
CA ALA A 58 26.26 19.65 -14.45
C ALA A 58 26.21 21.07 -15.05
N ARG A 59 25.51 21.24 -16.18
CA ARG A 59 25.33 22.55 -16.81
C ARG A 59 24.48 23.49 -15.97
N MET A 60 23.40 23.01 -15.36
CA MET A 60 22.61 23.80 -14.41
C MET A 60 23.46 24.27 -13.23
N ILE A 61 24.28 23.37 -12.67
CA ILE A 61 25.13 23.69 -11.51
C ILE A 61 26.09 24.81 -11.85
N PHE A 62 26.92 24.67 -12.91
CA PHE A 62 27.91 25.69 -13.19
C PHE A 62 27.29 27.01 -13.70
N SER A 63 26.19 26.96 -14.47
CA SER A 63 25.47 28.15 -14.90
C SER A 63 24.87 28.92 -13.70
N ALA A 64 24.28 28.22 -12.76
CA ALA A 64 23.73 28.80 -11.54
C ALA A 64 24.84 29.42 -10.69
N CYS A 65 25.92 28.70 -10.44
CA CYS A 65 27.07 29.23 -9.67
C CYS A 65 27.67 30.50 -10.29
N GLU A 66 27.75 30.57 -11.62
CA GLU A 66 28.25 31.73 -12.33
C GLU A 66 27.28 32.92 -12.31
N GLN A 67 25.98 32.65 -12.58
CA GLN A 67 24.97 33.71 -12.79
C GLN A 67 24.32 34.18 -11.50
N THR A 68 24.11 33.30 -10.53
CA THR A 68 23.39 33.60 -9.28
C THR A 68 24.29 33.55 -8.05
N HIS A 69 25.54 33.08 -8.20
CA HIS A 69 26.49 32.84 -7.11
C HIS A 69 25.98 31.89 -6.02
N SER A 70 25.06 31.02 -6.38
CA SER A 70 24.40 30.05 -5.49
C SER A 70 24.22 28.69 -6.20
N ILE A 71 24.12 27.63 -5.42
CA ILE A 71 23.77 26.30 -5.95
C ILE A 71 22.31 26.30 -6.38
N PRO A 72 21.94 25.59 -7.47
CA PRO A 72 20.56 25.59 -7.98
C PRO A 72 19.59 24.67 -7.20
N PHE A 73 20.11 23.65 -6.53
CA PHE A 73 19.33 22.66 -5.77
C PHE A 73 20.21 21.95 -4.75
N HIS A 74 19.59 21.44 -3.66
CA HIS A 74 20.31 20.77 -2.58
C HIS A 74 20.52 19.27 -2.84
N THR A 75 19.57 18.62 -3.49
CA THR A 75 19.58 17.17 -3.76
C THR A 75 19.31 16.89 -5.22
N VAL A 76 19.98 15.88 -5.76
CA VAL A 76 19.67 15.32 -7.09
C VAL A 76 19.18 13.88 -6.92
N LEU A 77 17.89 13.66 -7.13
CA LEU A 77 17.30 12.32 -7.15
C LEU A 77 17.42 11.71 -8.55
N ILE A 78 18.28 10.71 -8.67
CA ILE A 78 18.56 10.06 -9.93
C ILE A 78 17.68 8.80 -10.04
N HIS A 79 16.80 8.76 -11.05
CA HIS A 79 16.00 7.59 -11.36
C HIS A 79 16.59 6.78 -12.53
N GLY A 80 16.23 5.50 -12.61
CA GLY A 80 16.54 4.63 -13.73
C GLY A 80 15.67 4.92 -14.96
N ILE A 81 16.00 4.29 -16.08
CA ILE A 81 15.24 4.39 -17.33
C ILE A 81 14.30 3.20 -17.44
N ILE A 82 13.11 3.46 -17.96
CA ILE A 82 12.15 2.40 -18.29
C ILE A 82 12.56 1.73 -19.59
N ARG A 83 12.70 0.40 -19.55
CA ARG A 83 13.10 -0.44 -20.67
C ARG A 83 11.95 -1.35 -21.12
N ASP A 84 12.03 -1.84 -22.34
CA ASP A 84 11.09 -2.85 -22.83
C ASP A 84 11.24 -4.20 -22.08
N PRO A 85 10.34 -5.18 -22.27
CA PRO A 85 10.43 -6.49 -21.61
C PRO A 85 11.74 -7.24 -21.87
N GLN A 86 12.42 -6.97 -23.01
CA GLN A 86 13.72 -7.54 -23.38
C GLN A 86 14.91 -6.79 -22.76
N GLY A 87 14.65 -5.67 -22.07
CA GLY A 87 15.67 -4.86 -21.43
C GLY A 87 16.33 -3.83 -22.35
N LYS A 88 15.79 -3.57 -23.55
CA LYS A 88 16.29 -2.52 -24.45
C LYS A 88 15.70 -1.16 -24.08
N LYS A 89 16.48 -0.10 -24.28
CA LYS A 89 15.99 1.28 -24.11
C LYS A 89 14.85 1.54 -25.09
N MET A 90 13.73 2.05 -24.58
CA MET A 90 12.60 2.43 -25.41
C MET A 90 12.94 3.69 -26.21
N SER A 91 12.63 3.69 -27.50
CA SER A 91 12.77 4.87 -28.36
C SER A 91 11.75 4.86 -29.50
N LYS A 92 11.39 6.06 -29.98
CA LYS A 92 10.49 6.19 -31.14
C LYS A 92 11.06 5.53 -32.39
N SER A 93 12.38 5.63 -32.60
CA SER A 93 13.08 5.05 -33.76
C SER A 93 13.15 3.52 -33.73
N ALA A 94 13.15 2.91 -32.54
CA ALA A 94 13.15 1.46 -32.38
C ALA A 94 11.74 0.83 -32.43
N GLY A 95 10.68 1.64 -32.39
CA GLY A 95 9.29 1.17 -32.41
C GLY A 95 8.89 0.31 -31.20
N ASN A 96 9.68 0.32 -30.13
CA ASN A 96 9.45 -0.45 -28.90
C ASN A 96 8.92 0.41 -27.75
N GLY A 97 8.56 1.66 -28.04
CA GLY A 97 7.95 2.56 -27.05
C GLY A 97 6.49 2.17 -26.78
N VAL A 98 6.10 2.28 -25.54
CA VAL A 98 4.69 2.13 -25.11
C VAL A 98 4.10 3.53 -24.98
N ASP A 99 2.95 3.78 -25.61
CA ASP A 99 2.24 5.04 -25.46
C ASP A 99 1.54 5.05 -24.08
N PRO A 100 1.91 5.97 -23.18
CA PRO A 100 1.28 6.06 -21.87
C PRO A 100 -0.21 6.40 -21.95
N VAL A 101 -0.68 7.09 -23.00
CA VAL A 101 -2.10 7.42 -23.15
C VAL A 101 -2.93 6.16 -23.39
N GLU A 102 -2.47 5.25 -24.27
CA GLU A 102 -3.14 3.96 -24.49
C GLU A 102 -3.22 3.11 -23.21
N ILE A 103 -2.16 3.14 -22.39
CA ILE A 103 -2.15 2.45 -21.09
C ILE A 103 -3.14 3.09 -20.11
N ILE A 104 -3.19 4.42 -20.07
CA ILE A 104 -4.13 5.16 -19.21
C ILE A 104 -5.58 4.88 -19.61
N GLU A 105 -5.89 4.88 -20.90
CA GLU A 105 -7.25 4.57 -21.40
C GLU A 105 -7.69 3.15 -21.02
N LYS A 106 -6.76 2.20 -21.04
CA LYS A 106 -7.06 0.78 -20.79
C LYS A 106 -7.07 0.41 -19.30
N TYR A 107 -6.17 0.96 -18.50
CA TYR A 107 -5.93 0.53 -17.12
C TYR A 107 -6.16 1.64 -16.08
N GLY A 108 -6.23 2.90 -16.49
CA GLY A 108 -6.33 4.07 -15.64
C GLY A 108 -4.97 4.69 -15.29
N ALA A 109 -4.98 5.99 -15.05
CA ALA A 109 -3.76 6.76 -14.75
C ALA A 109 -3.10 6.30 -13.44
N ASP A 110 -3.88 6.01 -12.40
CA ASP A 110 -3.37 5.55 -11.11
C ASP A 110 -2.66 4.19 -11.22
N ALA A 111 -3.18 3.28 -12.04
CA ALA A 111 -2.54 1.98 -12.27
C ALA A 111 -1.18 2.12 -12.95
N LEU A 112 -1.05 3.00 -13.95
CA LEU A 112 0.21 3.29 -14.60
C LEU A 112 1.21 3.94 -13.62
N ARG A 113 0.78 4.98 -12.89
CA ARG A 113 1.61 5.69 -11.91
C ARG A 113 2.15 4.74 -10.85
N PHE A 114 1.29 3.91 -10.29
CA PHE A 114 1.66 2.97 -9.24
C PHE A 114 2.57 1.84 -9.75
N ASN A 115 2.34 1.35 -10.98
CA ASN A 115 3.23 0.38 -11.62
C ASN A 115 4.65 0.93 -11.83
N ILE A 116 4.78 2.21 -12.23
CA ILE A 116 6.09 2.82 -12.48
C ILE A 116 6.88 3.00 -11.19
N ILE A 117 6.21 3.34 -10.08
CA ILE A 117 6.90 3.62 -8.81
C ILE A 117 7.20 2.37 -8.00
N THR A 118 6.33 1.34 -8.05
CA THR A 118 6.47 0.12 -7.25
C THR A 118 7.62 -0.75 -7.75
N GLY A 119 8.45 -1.23 -6.83
CA GLY A 119 9.57 -2.12 -7.14
C GLY A 119 10.77 -1.42 -7.77
N ASN A 120 10.78 -0.09 -7.81
CA ASN A 120 11.90 0.70 -8.29
C ASN A 120 12.80 1.12 -7.11
N SER A 121 14.11 1.05 -7.35
CA SER A 121 15.14 1.62 -6.50
C SER A 121 15.81 2.79 -7.24
N PRO A 122 16.24 3.85 -6.55
CA PRO A 122 16.97 4.96 -7.17
C PRO A 122 18.12 4.47 -8.05
N GLY A 123 18.27 5.04 -9.23
CA GLY A 123 19.37 4.74 -10.18
C GLY A 123 19.25 3.43 -10.96
N ASN A 124 18.26 2.58 -10.68
CA ASN A 124 18.11 1.30 -11.36
C ASN A 124 17.06 1.33 -12.48
N ASP A 125 17.42 0.75 -13.63
CA ASP A 125 16.49 0.59 -14.75
C ASP A 125 15.42 -0.45 -14.44
N THR A 126 14.21 -0.19 -14.94
CA THR A 126 13.06 -1.08 -14.75
C THR A 126 12.50 -1.51 -16.09
N ARG A 127 12.14 -2.79 -16.19
CA ARG A 127 11.42 -3.31 -17.35
C ARG A 127 9.93 -3.05 -17.19
N PHE A 128 9.33 -2.52 -18.25
CA PHE A 128 7.90 -2.26 -18.29
C PHE A 128 7.15 -3.51 -18.79
N TYR A 129 6.24 -3.99 -17.98
CA TYR A 129 5.31 -5.07 -18.33
C TYR A 129 3.88 -4.56 -18.24
N VAL A 130 3.11 -4.69 -19.32
CA VAL A 130 1.71 -4.25 -19.38
C VAL A 130 0.84 -5.02 -18.37
N GLU A 131 1.14 -6.30 -18.13
CA GLU A 131 0.44 -7.16 -17.18
C GLU A 131 0.52 -6.63 -15.74
N ARG A 132 1.58 -5.90 -15.40
CA ARG A 132 1.68 -5.23 -14.09
C ARG A 132 0.69 -4.09 -13.96
N CYS A 133 0.37 -3.37 -15.05
CA CYS A 133 -0.68 -2.35 -15.03
C CYS A 133 -2.05 -2.96 -14.73
N GLU A 134 -2.34 -4.16 -15.25
CA GLU A 134 -3.55 -4.89 -14.92
C GLU A 134 -3.61 -5.27 -13.43
N ALA A 135 -2.51 -5.74 -12.86
CA ALA A 135 -2.43 -6.04 -11.43
C ALA A 135 -2.69 -4.79 -10.57
N MET A 136 -2.13 -3.63 -10.97
CA MET A 136 -2.36 -2.36 -10.27
C MET A 136 -3.80 -1.85 -10.43
N ARG A 137 -4.43 -2.05 -11.58
CA ARG A 137 -5.87 -1.81 -11.76
C ARG A 137 -6.71 -2.68 -10.83
N ASN A 138 -6.36 -3.96 -10.69
CA ASN A 138 -7.06 -4.87 -9.78
C ASN A 138 -6.86 -4.46 -8.31
N PHE A 139 -5.71 -3.93 -7.95
CA PHE A 139 -5.47 -3.31 -6.64
C PHE A 139 -6.38 -2.09 -6.43
N ALA A 140 -6.46 -1.17 -7.40
CA ALA A 140 -7.38 -0.04 -7.35
C ALA A 140 -8.84 -0.51 -7.17
N ASN A 141 -9.26 -1.53 -7.91
CA ASN A 141 -10.60 -2.11 -7.78
C ASN A 141 -10.84 -2.75 -6.40
N LYS A 142 -9.82 -3.40 -5.81
CA LYS A 142 -9.93 -3.95 -4.45
C LYS A 142 -10.12 -2.83 -3.42
N LEU A 143 -9.33 -1.75 -3.52
CA LEU A 143 -9.48 -0.57 -2.66
C LEU A 143 -10.86 0.07 -2.82
N TRP A 144 -11.34 0.25 -4.06
CA TRP A 144 -12.67 0.78 -4.35
C TRP A 144 -13.78 -0.05 -3.70
N ASN A 145 -13.74 -1.38 -3.87
CA ASN A 145 -14.76 -2.26 -3.29
C ASN A 145 -14.71 -2.28 -1.75
N ALA A 146 -13.51 -2.24 -1.17
CA ALA A 146 -13.32 -2.12 0.28
C ALA A 146 -13.90 -0.79 0.79
N SER A 147 -13.64 0.30 0.10
CA SER A 147 -14.18 1.63 0.44
C SER A 147 -15.70 1.69 0.32
N ARG A 148 -16.26 1.09 -0.74
CA ARG A 148 -17.73 0.96 -0.87
C ARG A 148 -18.33 0.17 0.28
N PHE A 149 -17.70 -0.93 0.69
CA PHE A 149 -18.16 -1.70 1.85
C PHE A 149 -18.16 -0.84 3.12
N VAL A 150 -17.10 -0.07 3.36
CA VAL A 150 -17.03 0.84 4.50
C VAL A 150 -18.16 1.86 4.41
N MET A 151 -18.30 2.60 3.30
CA MET A 151 -19.32 3.62 3.10
C MET A 151 -20.75 3.11 3.31
N MET A 152 -21.06 1.90 2.84
CA MET A 152 -22.39 1.28 3.00
C MET A 152 -22.74 0.94 4.45
N ASN A 153 -21.75 0.85 5.33
CA ASN A 153 -21.93 0.51 6.73
C ASN A 153 -21.72 1.72 7.68
N LEU A 154 -21.38 2.92 7.14
CA LEU A 154 -21.16 4.11 7.97
C LEU A 154 -22.47 4.78 8.36
N THR A 155 -22.59 5.07 9.65
CA THR A 155 -23.60 5.98 10.22
C THR A 155 -22.95 7.19 10.90
N VAL A 156 -21.64 7.12 11.17
CA VAL A 156 -20.85 8.19 11.79
C VAL A 156 -20.47 9.28 10.77
N THR A 157 -20.38 10.52 11.24
CA THR A 157 -20.17 11.72 10.40
C THR A 157 -18.82 12.41 10.64
N ASP A 158 -17.98 11.84 11.51
CA ASP A 158 -16.64 12.35 11.81
C ASP A 158 -15.61 11.23 11.93
N THR A 159 -14.35 11.57 11.82
CA THR A 159 -13.20 10.62 11.83
C THR A 159 -12.59 10.42 13.21
N LYS A 160 -13.32 10.68 14.29
CA LYS A 160 -12.81 10.46 15.66
C LYS A 160 -12.81 8.97 15.98
N LEU A 161 -11.76 8.52 16.63
CA LEU A 161 -11.71 7.17 17.17
C LEU A 161 -12.68 7.01 18.35
N PRO A 162 -13.18 5.79 18.61
CA PRO A 162 -14.03 5.51 19.76
C PRO A 162 -13.19 5.54 21.04
N GLU A 163 -13.84 5.82 22.19
CA GLU A 163 -13.18 5.79 23.49
C GLU A 163 -12.67 4.40 23.86
N LYS A 164 -13.41 3.36 23.49
CA LYS A 164 -13.06 1.97 23.75
C LYS A 164 -12.65 1.28 22.44
N LEU A 165 -11.42 0.77 22.42
CA LEU A 165 -10.87 -0.03 21.33
C LEU A 165 -10.90 -1.52 21.70
N GLU A 166 -11.38 -2.37 20.81
CA GLU A 166 -11.24 -3.82 20.93
C GLU A 166 -9.86 -4.30 20.43
N LEU A 167 -9.50 -5.54 20.72
CA LEU A 167 -8.21 -6.10 20.36
C LEU A 167 -7.88 -5.98 18.85
N PRO A 168 -8.78 -6.29 17.90
CA PRO A 168 -8.51 -6.06 16.48
C PRO A 168 -8.34 -4.59 16.10
N ASP A 169 -9.00 -3.68 16.84
CA ASP A 169 -8.88 -2.25 16.60
C ASP A 169 -7.47 -1.76 16.98
N ARG A 170 -7.00 -2.15 18.18
CA ARG A 170 -5.64 -1.84 18.61
C ARG A 170 -4.60 -2.45 17.69
N TRP A 171 -4.81 -3.67 17.23
CA TRP A 171 -3.95 -4.32 16.24
C TRP A 171 -3.84 -3.53 14.94
N VAL A 172 -4.96 -3.19 14.29
CA VAL A 172 -4.92 -2.50 13.00
C VAL A 172 -4.39 -1.06 13.13
N LEU A 173 -4.72 -0.37 14.24
CA LEU A 173 -4.24 0.98 14.51
C LEU A 173 -2.73 0.99 14.79
N SER A 174 -2.20 0.01 15.52
CA SER A 174 -0.77 -0.15 15.76
C SER A 174 -0.01 -0.44 14.47
N LYS A 175 -0.52 -1.34 13.62
CA LYS A 175 0.02 -1.62 12.27
C LYS A 175 0.02 -0.39 11.37
N LEU A 176 -1.09 0.37 11.36
CA LEU A 176 -1.21 1.61 10.60
C LEU A 176 -0.24 2.68 11.08
N ASN A 177 -0.06 2.78 12.39
CA ASN A 177 0.84 3.73 13.01
C ASN A 177 2.31 3.43 12.67
N THR A 178 2.71 2.16 12.73
CA THR A 178 4.02 1.68 12.27
C THR A 178 4.22 1.97 10.79
N LEU A 179 3.24 1.62 9.94
CA LEU A 179 3.26 1.94 8.51
C LEU A 179 3.47 3.45 8.27
N THR A 180 2.76 4.29 9.02
CA THR A 180 2.86 5.75 8.89
C THR A 180 4.28 6.25 9.16
N GLY A 181 4.93 5.76 10.22
CA GLY A 181 6.32 6.06 10.53
C GLY A 181 7.28 5.61 9.41
N GLU A 182 7.15 4.36 9.00
CA GLU A 182 7.99 3.76 7.96
C GLU A 182 7.84 4.45 6.59
N VAL A 183 6.60 4.78 6.19
CA VAL A 183 6.36 5.50 4.93
C VAL A 183 7.03 6.86 4.94
N ARG A 184 6.90 7.62 6.03
CA ARG A 184 7.56 8.93 6.16
C ARG A 184 9.09 8.79 6.08
N GLU A 185 9.67 7.85 6.82
CA GLU A 185 11.11 7.59 6.80
C GLU A 185 11.61 7.22 5.40
N ASN A 186 10.87 6.36 4.66
CA ASN A 186 11.24 5.99 3.29
C ASN A 186 11.08 7.18 2.32
N LEU A 187 10.04 8.01 2.48
CA LEU A 187 9.89 9.23 1.67
C LEU A 187 11.03 10.21 1.92
N ASP A 188 11.44 10.42 3.18
CA ASP A 188 12.56 11.30 3.55
C ASP A 188 13.90 10.78 2.99
N LYS A 189 14.03 9.47 2.77
CA LYS A 189 15.19 8.81 2.13
C LYS A 189 15.07 8.71 0.61
N TYR A 190 14.02 9.22 0.02
CA TYR A 190 13.69 9.06 -1.41
C TYR A 190 13.48 7.59 -1.87
N GLU A 191 13.18 6.69 -0.96
CA GLU A 191 12.87 5.27 -1.23
C GLU A 191 11.39 5.09 -1.58
N LEU A 192 10.93 5.79 -2.63
CA LEU A 192 9.51 5.90 -3.01
C LEU A 192 8.89 4.55 -3.31
N GLY A 193 9.64 3.65 -3.96
CA GLY A 193 9.16 2.30 -4.31
C GLY A 193 8.91 1.43 -3.07
N ILE A 194 9.75 1.58 -2.02
CA ILE A 194 9.57 0.86 -0.75
C ILE A 194 8.34 1.41 0.00
N ALA A 195 8.21 2.73 0.07
CA ALA A 195 7.02 3.37 0.66
C ALA A 195 5.72 2.89 -0.01
N ALA A 196 5.68 2.90 -1.35
CA ALA A 196 4.52 2.45 -2.13
C ALA A 196 4.20 0.96 -1.86
N GLN A 197 5.21 0.08 -1.81
CA GLN A 197 5.02 -1.34 -1.54
C GLN A 197 4.45 -1.60 -0.14
N LYS A 198 4.98 -0.92 0.90
CA LYS A 198 4.46 -1.04 2.26
C LYS A 198 2.98 -0.62 2.37
N ILE A 199 2.60 0.45 1.67
CA ILE A 199 1.20 0.89 1.60
C ILE A 199 0.33 -0.17 0.91
N TYR A 200 0.81 -0.73 -0.22
CA TYR A 200 0.12 -1.80 -0.94
C TYR A 200 -0.13 -3.01 -0.05
N ASP A 201 0.91 -3.52 0.62
CA ASP A 201 0.83 -4.71 1.48
C ASP A 201 -0.14 -4.48 2.66
N PHE A 202 -0.10 -3.31 3.28
CA PHE A 202 -1.03 -2.97 4.35
C PHE A 202 -2.48 -2.94 3.86
N ILE A 203 -2.75 -2.31 2.72
CA ILE A 203 -4.11 -2.22 2.18
C ILE A 203 -4.61 -3.61 1.81
N TRP A 204 -3.78 -4.38 1.11
CA TRP A 204 -4.19 -5.69 0.60
C TRP A 204 -4.36 -6.70 1.71
N ASP A 205 -3.30 -6.94 2.49
CA ASP A 205 -3.25 -8.02 3.45
C ASP A 205 -3.86 -7.63 4.81
N THR A 206 -3.53 -6.44 5.35
CA THR A 206 -3.95 -6.06 6.69
C THR A 206 -5.37 -5.52 6.71
N PHE A 207 -5.65 -4.51 5.89
CA PHE A 207 -6.96 -3.84 5.91
C PHE A 207 -8.05 -4.68 5.25
N CYS A 208 -7.85 -5.08 3.98
CA CYS A 208 -8.89 -5.76 3.22
C CYS A 208 -9.08 -7.22 3.64
N ASP A 209 -8.00 -8.00 3.78
CA ASP A 209 -8.10 -9.43 4.01
C ASP A 209 -8.39 -9.78 5.48
N TRP A 210 -8.01 -8.89 6.41
CA TRP A 210 -8.21 -9.15 7.83
C TRP A 210 -9.15 -8.17 8.51
N TYR A 211 -8.81 -6.88 8.57
CA TYR A 211 -9.56 -5.98 9.45
C TYR A 211 -11.02 -5.81 9.04
N ILE A 212 -11.31 -5.67 7.74
CA ILE A 212 -12.69 -5.63 7.24
C ILE A 212 -13.46 -6.90 7.64
N GLU A 213 -12.85 -8.09 7.50
CA GLU A 213 -13.51 -9.36 7.86
C GLU A 213 -13.75 -9.46 9.38
N LEU A 214 -12.82 -8.97 10.19
CA LEU A 214 -12.97 -8.92 11.65
C LEU A 214 -14.08 -7.95 12.08
N ALA A 215 -14.16 -6.78 11.46
CA ALA A 215 -15.17 -5.76 11.76
C ALA A 215 -16.62 -6.20 11.43
N LYS A 216 -16.81 -7.07 10.42
CA LYS A 216 -18.15 -7.53 10.00
C LYS A 216 -19.00 -8.11 11.13
N SER A 217 -18.40 -8.72 12.16
CA SER A 217 -19.15 -9.29 13.29
C SER A 217 -19.85 -8.19 14.10
N ARG A 218 -19.14 -7.10 14.34
CA ARG A 218 -19.67 -5.95 15.07
C ARG A 218 -20.67 -5.16 14.21
N LEU A 219 -20.33 -4.93 12.94
CA LEU A 219 -21.21 -4.21 12.00
C LEU A 219 -22.58 -4.89 11.83
N ASN A 220 -22.63 -6.23 11.88
CA ASN A 220 -23.85 -7.01 11.75
C ASN A 220 -24.43 -7.46 13.12
N GLY A 221 -23.79 -7.08 14.22
CA GLY A 221 -24.21 -7.42 15.57
C GLY A 221 -25.36 -6.54 16.07
N ALA A 222 -25.96 -6.94 17.19
CA ALA A 222 -27.03 -6.19 17.85
C ALA A 222 -26.52 -5.09 18.80
N ASP A 223 -25.23 -5.10 19.17
CA ASP A 223 -24.63 -4.10 20.06
C ASP A 223 -24.29 -2.84 19.25
N ALA A 224 -25.08 -1.78 19.47
CA ALA A 224 -24.93 -0.51 18.77
C ALA A 224 -23.59 0.19 19.09
N ALA A 225 -23.07 0.06 20.31
CA ALA A 225 -21.80 0.67 20.69
C ALA A 225 -20.61 -0.04 20.02
N ALA A 226 -20.62 -1.38 19.99
CA ALA A 226 -19.62 -2.16 19.27
C ALA A 226 -19.64 -1.88 17.76
N LYS A 227 -20.83 -1.71 17.19
CA LYS A 227 -21.01 -1.35 15.78
C LYS A 227 -20.43 0.03 15.50
N GLU A 228 -20.80 1.06 16.24
CA GLU A 228 -20.26 2.42 16.10
C GLU A 228 -18.74 2.44 16.26
N GLY A 229 -18.20 1.70 17.24
CA GLY A 229 -16.75 1.55 17.41
C GLY A 229 -16.06 1.01 16.17
N ALA A 230 -16.61 -0.04 15.55
CA ALA A 230 -16.07 -0.61 14.32
C ALA A 230 -16.15 0.37 13.13
N GLU A 231 -17.26 1.09 12.98
CA GLU A 231 -17.43 2.11 11.93
C GLU A 231 -16.38 3.22 12.04
N ARG A 232 -16.14 3.72 13.26
CA ARG A 232 -15.15 4.78 13.51
C ARG A 232 -13.74 4.34 13.19
N VAL A 233 -13.33 3.14 13.59
CA VAL A 233 -11.98 2.63 13.31
C VAL A 233 -11.82 2.32 11.81
N LEU A 234 -12.84 1.78 11.13
CA LEU A 234 -12.83 1.58 9.69
C LEU A 234 -12.67 2.90 8.94
N LEU A 235 -13.46 3.92 9.30
CA LEU A 235 -13.41 5.23 8.68
C LEU A 235 -12.05 5.91 8.91
N PHE A 236 -11.55 5.88 10.15
CA PHE A 236 -10.25 6.43 10.48
C PHE A 236 -9.14 5.75 9.67
N THR A 237 -9.07 4.41 9.71
CA THR A 237 -8.06 3.63 9.01
C THR A 237 -8.10 3.88 7.52
N LEU A 238 -9.27 3.84 6.89
CA LEU A 238 -9.44 4.13 5.47
C LEU A 238 -8.98 5.55 5.13
N THR A 239 -9.36 6.55 5.92
CA THR A 239 -8.93 7.94 5.69
C THR A 239 -7.41 8.10 5.75
N GLN A 240 -6.72 7.45 6.70
CA GLN A 240 -5.26 7.49 6.76
C GLN A 240 -4.61 6.76 5.58
N ILE A 241 -5.14 5.60 5.19
CA ILE A 241 -4.70 4.86 3.98
C ILE A 241 -4.77 5.75 2.74
N LEU A 242 -5.90 6.44 2.53
CA LEU A 242 -6.08 7.32 1.38
C LEU A 242 -5.04 8.44 1.36
N LYS A 243 -4.75 9.05 2.52
CA LYS A 243 -3.73 10.09 2.65
C LYS A 243 -2.32 9.56 2.33
N LEU A 244 -1.96 8.37 2.82
CA LEU A 244 -0.67 7.76 2.54
C LEU A 244 -0.50 7.38 1.07
N LEU A 245 -1.57 6.90 0.43
CA LEU A 245 -1.57 6.45 -0.97
C LEU A 245 -1.68 7.60 -1.97
N HIS A 246 -2.26 8.75 -1.58
CA HIS A 246 -2.59 9.85 -2.49
C HIS A 246 -1.42 10.36 -3.35
N PRO A 247 -0.18 10.50 -2.86
CA PRO A 247 0.95 10.91 -3.69
C PRO A 247 1.21 9.98 -4.89
N PHE A 248 0.84 8.72 -4.76
CA PHE A 248 1.04 7.69 -5.77
C PHE A 248 -0.16 7.48 -6.69
N MET A 249 -1.37 7.47 -6.11
CA MET A 249 -2.65 7.21 -6.81
C MET A 249 -3.66 8.31 -6.50
N PRO A 250 -3.46 9.53 -7.05
CA PRO A 250 -4.24 10.72 -6.64
C PRO A 250 -5.71 10.66 -7.05
N TYR A 251 -6.06 10.02 -8.18
CA TYR A 251 -7.42 10.10 -8.70
C TYR A 251 -8.41 9.25 -7.89
N ILE A 252 -8.12 7.97 -7.70
CA ILE A 252 -9.01 7.07 -6.94
C ILE A 252 -9.10 7.47 -5.46
N THR A 253 -7.98 7.94 -4.89
CA THR A 253 -7.96 8.32 -3.48
C THR A 253 -8.75 9.60 -3.22
N GLU A 254 -8.70 10.58 -4.13
CA GLU A 254 -9.54 11.78 -4.06
C GLU A 254 -11.02 11.43 -4.19
N GLU A 255 -11.39 10.63 -5.20
CA GLU A 255 -12.77 10.22 -5.44
C GLU A 255 -13.39 9.52 -4.23
N ILE A 256 -12.64 8.62 -3.60
CA ILE A 256 -13.10 7.93 -2.37
C ILE A 256 -13.18 8.93 -1.20
N TYR A 257 -12.18 9.80 -1.04
CA TYR A 257 -12.14 10.77 0.05
C TYR A 257 -13.32 11.73 0.04
N GLN A 258 -13.70 12.22 -1.14
CA GLN A 258 -14.85 13.12 -1.29
C GLN A 258 -16.19 12.46 -0.93
N ALA A 259 -16.27 11.13 -1.01
CA ALA A 259 -17.46 10.37 -0.62
C ALA A 259 -17.51 10.01 0.88
N LEU A 260 -16.43 10.25 1.64
CA LEU A 260 -16.33 9.99 3.07
C LEU A 260 -16.53 11.26 3.90
N PRO A 261 -16.89 11.18 5.19
CA PRO A 261 -16.80 12.33 6.10
C PRO A 261 -15.37 12.88 6.15
N HIS A 262 -15.16 14.13 5.78
CA HIS A 262 -13.85 14.77 5.70
C HIS A 262 -13.87 16.23 6.17
N LYS A 263 -12.68 16.80 6.43
CA LYS A 263 -12.52 18.19 6.89
C LYS A 263 -11.88 19.10 5.85
N SER A 264 -10.90 18.58 5.09
CA SER A 264 -10.19 19.36 4.07
C SER A 264 -10.98 19.34 2.77
N GLU A 265 -10.99 20.43 2.03
CA GLU A 265 -11.68 20.57 0.74
C GLU A 265 -11.20 19.54 -0.28
N ALA A 266 -9.92 19.21 -0.26
CA ALA A 266 -9.32 18.17 -1.11
C ALA A 266 -8.29 17.36 -0.31
N LEU A 267 -8.07 16.12 -0.72
CA LEU A 267 -7.12 15.21 -0.05
C LEU A 267 -5.68 15.73 -0.17
N ILE A 268 -5.33 16.36 -1.29
CA ILE A 268 -3.98 16.89 -1.54
C ILE A 268 -3.56 17.97 -0.53
N ILE A 269 -4.51 18.72 0.02
CA ILE A 269 -4.25 19.75 1.04
C ILE A 269 -4.52 19.25 2.47
N ALA A 270 -4.96 18.00 2.61
CA ALA A 270 -5.18 17.42 3.93
C ALA A 270 -3.83 17.14 4.64
N PRO A 271 -3.75 17.30 5.96
CA PRO A 271 -2.53 16.98 6.70
C PRO A 271 -2.08 15.54 6.46
N PHE A 272 -0.82 15.36 6.04
CA PHE A 272 -0.24 14.04 5.85
C PHE A 272 -0.12 13.31 7.19
N PRO A 273 -0.36 11.99 7.26
CA PRO A 273 -0.33 11.22 8.50
C PRO A 273 1.00 11.35 9.24
N LYS A 274 0.93 11.33 10.56
CA LYS A 274 2.10 11.34 11.47
C LYS A 274 1.99 10.17 12.43
N TYR A 275 3.14 9.61 12.79
CA TYR A 275 3.23 8.64 13.88
C TYR A 275 2.70 9.27 15.19
N ASP A 276 1.90 8.50 15.93
CA ASP A 276 1.31 8.90 17.20
C ASP A 276 1.56 7.79 18.23
N GLU A 277 2.32 8.09 19.28
CA GLU A 277 2.64 7.13 20.35
C GLU A 277 1.39 6.56 21.02
N ALA A 278 0.31 7.33 21.08
CA ALA A 278 -0.96 6.90 21.66
C ALA A 278 -1.66 5.77 20.85
N LEU A 279 -1.25 5.55 19.59
CA LEU A 279 -1.76 4.48 18.71
C LEU A 279 -0.77 3.31 18.58
N SER A 280 0.22 3.21 19.45
CA SER A 280 1.18 2.12 19.49
C SER A 280 0.74 1.08 20.54
N PHE A 281 0.40 -0.13 20.10
CA PHE A 281 -0.07 -1.23 20.94
C PHE A 281 0.73 -2.51 20.66
N PRO A 282 2.05 -2.56 20.94
CA PRO A 282 2.90 -3.67 20.50
C PRO A 282 2.55 -5.02 21.14
N GLU A 283 2.06 -5.03 22.39
CA GLU A 283 1.64 -6.26 23.07
C GLU A 283 0.34 -6.83 22.49
N ASP A 284 -0.65 -5.97 22.23
CA ASP A 284 -1.90 -6.38 21.58
C ASP A 284 -1.65 -6.83 20.14
N GLU A 285 -0.76 -6.15 19.42
CA GLU A 285 -0.36 -6.52 18.07
C GLU A 285 0.26 -7.91 18.03
N ARG A 286 1.25 -8.17 18.89
CA ARG A 286 1.87 -9.48 19.03
C ARG A 286 0.86 -10.57 19.40
N SER A 287 0.03 -10.31 20.40
CA SER A 287 -0.97 -11.26 20.87
C SER A 287 -1.97 -11.62 19.78
N PHE A 288 -2.45 -10.63 19.04
CA PHE A 288 -3.42 -10.88 17.97
C PHE A 288 -2.79 -11.58 16.75
N GLU A 289 -1.53 -11.34 16.44
CA GLU A 289 -0.80 -12.04 15.39
C GLU A 289 -0.67 -13.55 15.66
N LEU A 290 -0.48 -13.97 16.93
CA LEU A 290 -0.49 -15.39 17.30
C LEU A 290 -1.83 -16.06 16.96
N VAL A 291 -2.95 -15.37 17.23
CA VAL A 291 -4.30 -15.84 16.88
C VAL A 291 -4.46 -15.94 15.37
N MET A 292 -4.01 -14.92 14.64
CA MET A 292 -4.08 -14.88 13.16
C MET A 292 -3.26 -16.00 12.52
N ASP A 293 -2.07 -16.27 13.03
CA ASP A 293 -1.22 -17.38 12.55
C ASP A 293 -1.88 -18.73 12.74
N ALA A 294 -2.52 -18.93 13.88
CA ALA A 294 -3.30 -20.13 14.12
C ALA A 294 -4.49 -20.27 13.17
N ILE A 295 -5.22 -19.18 12.92
CA ILE A 295 -6.33 -19.16 11.94
C ILE A 295 -5.82 -19.46 10.53
N ARG A 296 -4.69 -18.87 10.10
CA ARG A 296 -4.07 -19.15 8.79
C ARG A 296 -3.71 -20.62 8.65
N ALA A 297 -3.05 -21.18 9.67
CA ALA A 297 -2.63 -22.57 9.70
C ALA A 297 -3.81 -23.56 9.63
N ILE A 298 -4.91 -23.26 10.34
CA ILE A 298 -6.16 -24.04 10.26
C ILE A 298 -6.74 -23.95 8.84
N ARG A 299 -6.85 -22.75 8.27
CA ARG A 299 -7.43 -22.54 6.93
C ARG A 299 -6.62 -23.28 5.86
N SER A 300 -5.29 -23.19 5.90
CA SER A 300 -4.40 -23.91 4.99
C SER A 300 -4.62 -25.43 5.11
N ARG A 301 -4.61 -25.96 6.34
CA ARG A 301 -4.80 -27.40 6.55
C ARG A 301 -6.17 -27.89 6.11
N ARG A 302 -7.22 -27.09 6.35
CA ARG A 302 -8.58 -27.44 5.88
C ARG A 302 -8.68 -27.43 4.36
N ALA A 303 -8.01 -26.49 3.68
CA ALA A 303 -7.93 -26.44 2.22
C ALA A 303 -7.21 -27.67 1.65
N ASP A 304 -6.05 -28.04 2.22
CA ASP A 304 -5.28 -29.24 1.83
C ASP A 304 -6.12 -30.54 1.95
N MET A 305 -7.02 -30.55 2.93
CA MET A 305 -7.90 -31.70 3.19
C MET A 305 -9.21 -31.64 2.39
N GLY A 306 -9.42 -30.62 1.56
CA GLY A 306 -10.65 -30.41 0.79
C GLY A 306 -11.90 -30.19 1.65
N VAL A 307 -11.75 -29.63 2.87
CA VAL A 307 -12.86 -29.37 3.78
C VAL A 307 -13.58 -28.09 3.35
N PRO A 308 -14.89 -28.15 3.00
CA PRO A 308 -15.64 -26.95 2.62
C PRO A 308 -15.65 -25.89 3.73
N PRO A 309 -15.61 -24.60 3.41
CA PRO A 309 -15.65 -23.52 4.41
C PRO A 309 -16.91 -23.56 5.31
N SER A 310 -18.03 -24.01 4.77
CA SER A 310 -19.32 -24.14 5.50
C SER A 310 -19.31 -25.21 6.58
N ARG A 311 -18.40 -26.19 6.52
CA ARG A 311 -18.31 -27.26 7.50
C ARG A 311 -17.57 -26.79 8.74
N LYS A 312 -18.28 -26.58 9.83
CA LYS A 312 -17.68 -26.24 11.11
C LYS A 312 -17.19 -27.48 11.87
N ALA A 313 -16.13 -27.30 12.67
CA ALA A 313 -15.56 -28.37 13.52
C ALA A 313 -15.11 -27.81 14.86
N ARG A 314 -15.23 -28.62 15.92
CA ARG A 314 -14.63 -28.31 17.23
C ARG A 314 -13.14 -28.16 17.08
N THR A 315 -12.57 -27.11 17.65
CA THR A 315 -11.14 -26.78 17.60
C THR A 315 -10.60 -26.73 19.01
N ILE A 316 -9.55 -27.52 19.28
CA ILE A 316 -8.86 -27.51 20.59
C ILE A 316 -7.52 -26.82 20.34
N VAL A 317 -7.22 -25.79 21.11
CA VAL A 317 -5.99 -25.00 21.05
C VAL A 317 -5.17 -25.28 22.30
N CYS A 318 -4.05 -26.00 22.14
CA CYS A 318 -3.14 -26.30 23.23
C CYS A 318 -2.01 -25.27 23.25
N THR A 319 -1.97 -24.41 24.26
CA THR A 319 -1.07 -23.26 24.30
C THR A 319 -0.74 -22.83 25.72
N ALA A 320 0.43 -22.19 25.90
CA ALA A 320 0.79 -21.46 27.11
C ALA A 320 0.17 -20.04 27.14
N GLU A 321 -0.19 -19.48 25.97
CA GLU A 321 -0.77 -18.14 25.79
C GLU A 321 -2.31 -18.18 25.94
N ARG A 322 -2.78 -18.74 27.06
CA ARG A 322 -4.18 -19.09 27.30
C ARG A 322 -5.13 -17.89 27.12
N ASP A 323 -4.82 -16.75 27.74
CA ASP A 323 -5.68 -15.57 27.72
C ASP A 323 -5.81 -14.97 26.31
N THR A 324 -4.71 -14.96 25.55
CA THR A 324 -4.66 -14.53 24.14
C THR A 324 -5.61 -15.36 23.28
N PHE A 325 -5.56 -16.69 23.41
CA PHE A 325 -6.39 -17.57 22.58
C PHE A 325 -7.85 -17.63 23.05
N LEU A 326 -8.12 -17.42 24.33
CA LEU A 326 -9.49 -17.26 24.83
C LEU A 326 -10.13 -15.98 24.29
N ALA A 327 -9.41 -14.85 24.31
CA ALA A 327 -9.85 -13.60 23.68
C ALA A 327 -10.01 -13.73 22.16
N GLY A 328 -9.20 -14.58 21.54
CA GLY A 328 -9.24 -14.89 20.11
C GLY A 328 -10.35 -15.85 19.66
N ALA A 329 -11.02 -16.56 20.58
CA ALA A 329 -11.97 -17.62 20.25
C ALA A 329 -13.09 -17.21 19.25
N PRO A 330 -13.72 -16.03 19.34
CA PRO A 330 -14.73 -15.60 18.38
C PRO A 330 -14.23 -15.51 16.94
N TYR A 331 -12.94 -15.19 16.75
CA TYR A 331 -12.33 -15.07 15.42
C TYR A 331 -12.04 -16.44 14.78
N PHE A 332 -11.73 -17.48 15.59
CA PHE A 332 -11.64 -18.86 15.10
C PHE A 332 -12.99 -19.37 14.60
N GLU A 333 -14.07 -19.10 15.31
CA GLU A 333 -15.41 -19.51 14.90
C GLU A 333 -15.80 -18.89 13.56
N ARG A 334 -15.45 -17.64 13.37
CA ARG A 334 -15.79 -16.89 12.18
C ARG A 334 -14.85 -17.18 11.00
N LEU A 335 -13.54 -17.14 11.22
CA LEU A 335 -12.55 -17.12 10.15
C LEU A 335 -11.90 -18.49 9.88
N ALA A 336 -11.90 -19.39 10.88
CA ALA A 336 -11.32 -20.72 10.74
C ALA A 336 -12.37 -21.84 10.64
N GLY A 337 -13.67 -21.51 10.74
CA GLY A 337 -14.76 -22.47 10.71
C GLY A 337 -14.80 -23.36 11.94
N ALA A 338 -14.43 -22.85 13.10
CA ALA A 338 -14.66 -23.54 14.37
C ALA A 338 -16.14 -23.50 14.72
N SER A 339 -16.67 -24.62 15.26
CA SER A 339 -18.00 -24.64 15.87
C SER A 339 -17.95 -24.31 17.35
N GLU A 340 -16.82 -24.59 17.99
CA GLU A 340 -16.46 -24.35 19.37
C GLU A 340 -14.94 -24.28 19.47
N VAL A 341 -14.42 -23.42 20.32
CA VAL A 341 -12.98 -23.31 20.62
C VAL A 341 -12.76 -23.67 22.08
N VAL A 342 -11.89 -24.65 22.31
CA VAL A 342 -11.50 -25.07 23.65
C VAL A 342 -10.01 -24.79 23.80
N VAL A 343 -9.61 -24.07 24.83
CA VAL A 343 -8.20 -23.77 25.10
C VAL A 343 -7.70 -24.67 26.22
N GLU A 344 -6.68 -25.47 25.93
CA GLU A 344 -6.07 -26.47 26.81
C GLU A 344 -4.60 -26.16 27.04
N ASP A 345 -4.02 -26.80 28.07
CA ASP A 345 -2.60 -26.70 28.36
C ASP A 345 -1.74 -27.36 27.27
N PRO A 346 -0.46 -26.96 27.08
CA PRO A 346 0.43 -27.51 26.05
C PRO A 346 0.58 -29.03 26.10
N GLY A 347 0.48 -29.63 27.28
CA GLY A 347 0.59 -31.07 27.52
C GLY A 347 -0.68 -31.88 27.26
N PHE A 348 -1.77 -31.28 26.78
CA PHE A 348 -3.02 -31.96 26.49
C PHE A 348 -2.80 -33.12 25.49
N ALA A 349 -3.29 -34.33 25.85
CA ALA A 349 -3.08 -35.52 25.07
C ALA A 349 -3.94 -35.53 23.80
N GLU A 350 -3.34 -35.90 22.68
CA GLU A 350 -4.02 -36.06 21.40
C GLU A 350 -4.96 -37.27 21.42
N SER A 351 -6.19 -37.10 21.00
CA SER A 351 -7.15 -38.18 20.84
C SER A 351 -7.07 -38.80 19.45
N ALA A 352 -7.31 -40.11 19.34
CA ALA A 352 -7.35 -40.78 18.04
C ALA A 352 -8.38 -40.13 17.12
N GLY A 353 -8.00 -39.92 15.85
CA GLY A 353 -8.87 -39.31 14.84
C GLY A 353 -8.85 -37.78 14.81
N MET A 354 -7.88 -37.15 15.42
CA MET A 354 -7.60 -35.71 15.31
C MET A 354 -6.52 -35.43 14.25
N VAL A 355 -6.64 -34.28 13.63
CA VAL A 355 -5.61 -33.66 12.78
C VAL A 355 -4.93 -32.59 13.57
N THR A 356 -3.61 -32.63 13.60
CA THR A 356 -2.80 -31.65 14.31
C THR A 356 -2.23 -30.61 13.35
N VAL A 357 -2.29 -29.34 13.77
CA VAL A 357 -1.64 -28.19 13.14
C VAL A 357 -0.80 -27.50 14.21
N THR A 358 0.46 -27.19 13.90
CA THR A 358 1.39 -26.57 14.84
C THR A 358 1.79 -25.20 14.35
N THR A 359 1.75 -24.22 15.26
CA THR A 359 2.31 -22.88 15.11
C THR A 359 3.34 -22.65 16.21
N PRO A 360 4.15 -21.59 16.16
CA PRO A 360 5.10 -21.28 17.22
C PRO A 360 4.47 -21.14 18.63
N ALA A 361 3.22 -20.68 18.71
CA ALA A 361 2.52 -20.41 19.99
C ALA A 361 1.50 -21.47 20.39
N ALA A 362 1.06 -22.35 19.48
CA ALA A 362 -0.02 -23.27 19.77
C ALA A 362 0.06 -24.55 18.93
N ARG A 363 -0.41 -25.63 19.53
CA ARG A 363 -0.75 -26.88 18.83
C ARG A 363 -2.27 -26.99 18.76
N ILE A 364 -2.82 -27.12 17.55
CA ILE A 364 -4.25 -27.05 17.29
C ILE A 364 -4.74 -28.43 16.82
N LEU A 365 -5.76 -28.93 17.47
CA LEU A 365 -6.36 -30.23 17.21
C LEU A 365 -7.77 -30.05 16.63
N MET A 366 -8.07 -30.73 15.53
CA MET A 366 -9.37 -30.74 14.88
C MET A 366 -9.79 -32.18 14.56
N PRO A 367 -11.09 -32.52 14.61
CA PRO A 367 -11.56 -33.84 14.17
C PRO A 367 -11.16 -34.11 12.71
N MET A 368 -10.65 -35.31 12.43
CA MET A 368 -10.38 -35.72 11.07
C MET A 368 -11.68 -35.73 10.26
N ALA A 369 -11.74 -34.97 9.19
CA ALA A 369 -12.85 -35.09 8.25
C ALA A 369 -12.81 -36.51 7.69
N ARG A 370 -13.83 -37.33 7.95
CA ARG A 370 -13.96 -38.62 7.24
C ARG A 370 -13.94 -38.30 5.74
N LYS A 371 -12.91 -38.80 5.01
CA LYS A 371 -12.98 -38.83 3.55
C LYS A 371 -14.33 -39.49 3.19
N MET A 372 -15.17 -38.80 2.45
CA MET A 372 -16.21 -39.53 1.72
C MET A 372 -15.47 -40.55 0.87
N PRO A 373 -15.90 -41.83 0.88
CA PRO A 373 -15.32 -42.80 -0.04
C PRO A 373 -15.40 -42.18 -1.43
N ASN A 374 -14.30 -42.26 -2.20
CA ASN A 374 -14.24 -41.80 -3.58
C ASN A 374 -15.45 -42.39 -4.30
N CYS A 375 -16.50 -41.59 -4.50
CA CYS A 375 -17.49 -41.89 -5.53
C CYS A 375 -16.72 -41.83 -6.85
N SER A 376 -16.41 -42.97 -7.41
CA SER A 376 -15.86 -43.04 -8.77
C SER A 376 -16.88 -42.42 -9.73
N ALA A 377 -16.40 -41.83 -10.82
CA ALA A 377 -17.29 -41.28 -11.85
C ALA A 377 -18.31 -42.32 -12.37
N ARG A 378 -18.10 -43.63 -12.12
CA ARG A 378 -19.05 -44.72 -12.40
C ARG A 378 -20.27 -44.72 -11.46
N ASP A 379 -20.10 -44.45 -10.15
CA ASP A 379 -21.20 -44.39 -9.18
C ASP A 379 -22.16 -43.21 -9.41
N TRP A 380 -21.70 -42.17 -10.13
CA TRP A 380 -22.54 -41.04 -10.52
C TRP A 380 -23.43 -41.38 -11.74
N MET A 381 -22.91 -42.17 -12.68
CA MET A 381 -23.69 -42.55 -13.88
C MET A 381 -24.78 -43.58 -13.58
N GLU A 382 -24.60 -44.44 -12.57
CA GLU A 382 -25.61 -45.43 -12.16
C GLU A 382 -26.79 -44.84 -11.35
N ARG A 383 -26.68 -43.59 -10.89
CA ARG A 383 -27.75 -42.88 -10.15
C ARG A 383 -28.61 -41.97 -11.04
N ILE A 384 -28.29 -41.85 -12.30
CA ILE A 384 -29.03 -41.02 -13.28
C ILE A 384 -29.81 -41.90 -14.29
N GLN A 385 -29.72 -43.24 -14.21
CA GLN A 385 -30.63 -44.17 -14.83
C GLN A 385 -31.70 -44.60 -13.84
#